data_0b53c1a7af06ac7b0ca92c117f8b7465
#
_entry.id   0b53c1a7af06ac7b0ca92c117f8b7465
#
_cell.length_a   1.000
_cell.length_b   1.000
_cell.length_c   1.000
_cell.angle_alpha   90.00
_cell.angle_beta   90.00
_cell.angle_gamma   90.00
#
_symmetry.space_group_name_H-M   'P 1'
#
loop_
_entity.id
_entity.type
_entity.pdbx_description
1 polymer ?
#
loop_
_entity_poly.entity_id
_entity_poly.type
_entity_poly.pdbx_seq_one_letter_code
_entity_poly.pdbx_strand_id
1 'polypeptide(L)'
;SAIEQSDEDMRIFYVIGYEELAVPYIKKCMEAGATRKAYEEAVKLVNLNPSSDLGLRYAINSSGLLGKFDEFEKYTEQGINYYPEEPFYQAKRATVLERGKRYEASLEFLKPILNKYPSNKEIIGAFSQSSEYRALQLTKAKDPKQALAVLDTALLYDSQNKSLKYTKGVVYEANRQADSAYYYQKFYEPSIMEYRSFQRHLSGLRSMMLKNEIALTYLRARYGEEDI
;
A
#
# COMPACT_ATOMS: atom_id res chain seq x y z
N SER A 1 18.82 44.50 11.57
CA SER A 1 20.18 45.02 11.97
C SER A 1 21.23 43.93 11.77
N ALA A 2 22.53 44.28 11.83
CA ALA A 2 23.63 43.28 11.71
C ALA A 2 23.60 42.24 12.85
N ILE A 3 23.07 42.58 14.01
CA ILE A 3 22.92 41.68 15.16
C ILE A 3 21.83 40.66 14.90
N GLU A 4 20.68 41.05 14.38
CA GLU A 4 19.60 40.12 14.01
C GLU A 4 20.03 39.16 12.92
N GLN A 5 20.78 39.60 11.92
CA GLN A 5 21.36 38.76 10.87
C GLN A 5 22.36 37.74 11.44
N SER A 6 23.23 38.17 12.40
CA SER A 6 24.18 37.28 13.06
C SER A 6 23.51 36.21 13.90
N ASP A 7 22.41 36.55 14.59
CA ASP A 7 21.64 35.57 15.38
C ASP A 7 20.91 34.55 14.46
N GLU A 8 20.41 35.01 13.33
CA GLU A 8 19.79 34.14 12.34
C GLU A 8 20.80 33.18 11.67
N ASP A 9 21.97 33.70 11.30
CA ASP A 9 23.08 32.88 10.75
C ASP A 9 23.53 31.80 11.75
N MET A 10 23.70 32.15 13.03
CA MET A 10 24.04 31.21 14.11
C MET A 10 22.94 30.12 14.28
N ARG A 11 21.68 30.51 14.18
CA ARG A 11 20.57 29.57 14.23
C ARG A 11 20.59 28.59 13.06
N ILE A 12 20.84 29.08 11.85
CA ILE A 12 20.97 28.23 10.64
C ILE A 12 22.10 27.23 10.82
N PHE A 13 23.29 27.65 11.26
CA PHE A 13 24.42 26.72 11.52
C PHE A 13 24.07 25.67 12.57
N TYR A 14 23.36 26.04 13.64
CA TYR A 14 22.92 25.09 14.66
C TYR A 14 21.95 24.05 14.10
N VAL A 15 20.98 24.50 13.30
CA VAL A 15 19.98 23.60 12.66
C VAL A 15 20.65 22.62 11.70
N ILE A 16 21.55 23.08 10.84
CA ILE A 16 22.29 22.24 9.90
C ILE A 16 23.16 21.21 10.67
N GLY A 17 23.94 21.66 11.63
CA GLY A 17 24.78 20.77 12.44
C GLY A 17 23.97 19.77 13.26
N TYR A 18 22.79 20.15 13.73
CA TYR A 18 21.89 19.21 14.41
C TYR A 18 21.35 18.17 13.44
N GLU A 19 20.91 18.54 12.23
CA GLU A 19 20.39 17.62 11.23
C GLU A 19 21.45 16.60 10.81
N GLU A 20 22.70 17.03 10.58
CA GLU A 20 23.84 16.14 10.25
C GLU A 20 24.11 15.08 11.31
N LEU A 21 23.87 15.38 12.59
CA LEU A 21 24.04 14.42 13.69
C LEU A 21 22.79 13.58 13.95
N ALA A 22 21.60 14.19 13.88
CA ALA A 22 20.33 13.56 14.21
C ALA A 22 19.94 12.51 13.17
N VAL A 23 20.12 12.78 11.87
CA VAL A 23 19.70 11.86 10.80
C VAL A 23 20.39 10.50 10.87
N PRO A 24 21.73 10.39 11.00
CA PRO A 24 22.38 9.09 11.18
C PRO A 24 21.96 8.37 12.47
N TYR A 25 21.70 9.11 13.55
CA TYR A 25 21.21 8.53 14.80
C TYR A 25 19.79 7.97 14.65
N ILE A 26 18.87 8.73 14.04
CA ILE A 26 17.49 8.30 13.77
C ILE A 26 17.51 7.03 12.92
N LYS A 27 18.33 7.00 11.86
CA LYS A 27 18.49 5.84 10.99
C LYS A 27 18.93 4.60 11.77
N LYS A 28 19.95 4.72 12.62
CA LYS A 28 20.39 3.62 13.51
C LYS A 28 19.30 3.15 14.46
N CYS A 29 18.52 4.07 15.02
CA CYS A 29 17.39 3.73 15.87
C CYS A 29 16.32 2.93 15.10
N MET A 30 16.02 3.31 13.85
CA MET A 30 15.07 2.59 13.01
C MET A 30 15.58 1.18 12.68
N GLU A 31 16.84 1.05 12.28
CA GLU A 31 17.48 -0.24 11.98
C GLU A 31 17.52 -1.18 13.21
N ALA A 32 17.70 -0.63 14.39
CA ALA A 32 17.69 -1.36 15.66
C ALA A 32 16.27 -1.65 16.22
N GLY A 33 15.19 -1.23 15.51
CA GLY A 33 13.82 -1.37 16.00
C GLY A 33 13.45 -0.43 17.16
N ALA A 34 14.31 0.54 17.51
CA ALA A 34 14.07 1.53 18.55
C ALA A 34 13.16 2.68 18.05
N THR A 35 12.00 2.32 17.49
CA THR A 35 11.09 3.22 16.76
C THR A 35 10.66 4.43 17.57
N ARG A 36 10.43 4.28 18.90
CA ARG A 36 10.06 5.41 19.77
C ARG A 36 11.16 6.47 19.82
N LYS A 37 12.42 6.06 19.99
CA LYS A 37 13.58 6.98 20.01
C LYS A 37 13.75 7.68 18.66
N ALA A 38 13.61 6.91 17.56
CA ALA A 38 13.64 7.47 16.22
C ALA A 38 12.56 8.54 16.02
N TYR A 39 11.34 8.29 16.48
CA TYR A 39 10.23 9.24 16.43
C TYR A 39 10.52 10.51 17.22
N GLU A 40 10.98 10.37 18.48
CA GLU A 40 11.26 11.51 19.35
C GLU A 40 12.34 12.44 18.75
N GLU A 41 13.40 11.88 18.18
CA GLU A 41 14.46 12.67 17.54
C GLU A 41 14.00 13.25 16.20
N ALA A 42 13.22 12.52 15.39
CA ALA A 42 12.65 13.06 14.16
C ALA A 42 11.72 14.26 14.43
N VAL A 43 10.91 14.18 15.49
CA VAL A 43 10.03 15.29 15.91
C VAL A 43 10.84 16.50 16.37
N LYS A 44 11.94 16.29 17.11
CA LYS A 44 12.83 17.40 17.50
C LYS A 44 13.42 18.07 16.26
N LEU A 45 13.90 17.27 15.28
CA LEU A 45 14.43 17.80 14.04
C LEU A 45 13.39 18.60 13.27
N VAL A 46 12.16 18.10 13.12
CA VAL A 46 11.06 18.82 12.45
C VAL A 46 10.66 20.10 13.21
N ASN A 47 10.73 20.10 14.54
CA ASN A 47 10.45 21.31 15.32
C ASN A 47 11.54 22.38 15.13
N LEU A 48 12.79 21.99 14.94
CA LEU A 48 13.91 22.89 14.68
C LEU A 48 13.94 23.37 13.23
N ASN A 49 13.69 22.44 12.29
CA ASN A 49 13.62 22.67 10.86
C ASN A 49 12.32 22.08 10.28
N PRO A 50 11.23 22.86 10.23
CA PRO A 50 9.94 22.38 9.73
C PRO A 50 9.95 21.90 8.28
N SER A 51 10.95 22.32 7.49
CA SER A 51 11.13 21.89 6.10
C SER A 51 12.19 20.78 5.93
N SER A 52 12.72 20.18 7.00
CA SER A 52 13.64 19.05 6.87
C SER A 52 12.96 17.86 6.20
N ASP A 53 13.35 17.54 4.96
CA ASP A 53 12.79 16.39 4.22
C ASP A 53 13.05 15.08 4.97
N LEU A 54 14.27 14.85 5.44
CA LEU A 54 14.62 13.65 6.19
C LEU A 54 13.91 13.59 7.55
N GLY A 55 13.82 14.72 8.25
CA GLY A 55 13.07 14.82 9.51
C GLY A 55 11.60 14.43 9.32
N LEU A 56 10.95 14.98 8.31
CA LEU A 56 9.55 14.66 7.98
C LEU A 56 9.37 13.19 7.59
N ARG A 57 10.23 12.64 6.73
CA ARG A 57 10.18 11.22 6.33
C ARG A 57 10.30 10.29 7.52
N TYR A 58 11.22 10.55 8.44
CA TYR A 58 11.38 9.74 9.64
C TYR A 58 10.23 9.93 10.63
N ALA A 59 9.72 11.15 10.81
CA ALA A 59 8.56 11.41 11.66
C ALA A 59 7.32 10.66 11.14
N ILE A 60 7.06 10.68 9.83
CA ILE A 60 5.96 9.95 9.18
C ILE A 60 6.14 8.44 9.37
N ASN A 61 7.30 7.89 9.01
CA ASN A 61 7.51 6.43 9.06
C ASN A 61 7.42 5.91 10.50
N SER A 62 8.05 6.58 11.46
CA SER A 62 8.05 6.16 12.86
C SER A 62 6.68 6.37 13.52
N SER A 63 5.95 7.45 13.23
CA SER A 63 4.58 7.64 13.72
C SER A 63 3.63 6.55 13.19
N GLY A 64 3.76 6.17 11.92
CA GLY A 64 3.02 5.06 11.33
C GLY A 64 3.28 3.73 12.03
N LEU A 65 4.54 3.38 12.30
CA LEU A 65 4.94 2.17 13.02
C LEU A 65 4.46 2.17 14.49
N LEU A 66 4.38 3.34 15.11
CA LEU A 66 3.89 3.49 16.49
C LEU A 66 2.36 3.59 16.59
N GLY A 67 1.65 3.58 15.47
CA GLY A 67 0.20 3.75 15.45
C GLY A 67 -0.29 5.17 15.80
N LYS A 68 0.61 6.16 15.76
CA LYS A 68 0.31 7.57 16.01
C LYS A 68 -0.19 8.24 14.75
N PHE A 69 -1.46 8.03 14.45
CA PHE A 69 -1.99 8.33 13.12
C PHE A 69 -2.31 9.80 12.89
N ASP A 70 -2.66 10.53 13.94
CA ASP A 70 -2.88 11.98 13.85
C ASP A 70 -1.56 12.68 13.52
N GLU A 71 -0.45 12.25 14.14
CA GLU A 71 0.89 12.73 13.83
C GLU A 71 1.35 12.29 12.43
N PHE A 72 1.03 11.05 12.02
CA PHE A 72 1.30 10.57 10.66
C PHE A 72 0.64 11.48 9.62
N GLU A 73 -0.65 11.80 9.79
CA GLU A 73 -1.39 12.70 8.91
C GLU A 73 -0.81 14.11 8.93
N LYS A 74 -0.58 14.68 10.13
CA LYS A 74 0.02 16.01 10.32
C LYS A 74 1.33 16.16 9.54
N TYR A 75 2.27 15.24 9.75
CA TYR A 75 3.59 15.34 9.08
C TYR A 75 3.50 15.03 7.59
N THR A 76 2.56 14.20 7.15
CA THR A 76 2.29 13.97 5.73
C THR A 76 1.79 15.26 5.05
N GLU A 77 0.84 15.98 5.66
CA GLU A 77 0.35 17.25 5.14
C GLU A 77 1.44 18.33 5.15
N GLN A 78 2.25 18.39 6.20
CA GLN A 78 3.41 19.28 6.26
C GLN A 78 4.39 18.97 5.14
N GLY A 79 4.71 17.70 4.88
CA GLY A 79 5.58 17.27 3.80
C GLY A 79 5.04 17.65 2.42
N ILE A 80 3.73 17.51 2.18
CA ILE A 80 3.09 17.93 0.92
C ILE A 80 3.19 19.45 0.74
N ASN A 81 3.03 20.21 1.80
CA ASN A 81 3.12 21.68 1.72
C ASN A 81 4.52 22.16 1.33
N TYR A 82 5.58 21.52 1.82
CA TYR A 82 6.95 21.89 1.48
C TYR A 82 7.43 21.21 0.16
N TYR A 83 6.95 20.00 -0.12
CA TYR A 83 7.41 19.16 -1.22
C TYR A 83 6.22 18.59 -2.02
N PRO A 84 5.41 19.45 -2.68
CA PRO A 84 4.15 19.03 -3.33
C PRO A 84 4.35 18.04 -4.47
N GLU A 85 5.54 18.00 -5.08
CA GLU A 85 5.85 17.13 -6.21
C GLU A 85 6.57 15.83 -5.78
N GLU A 86 6.89 15.67 -4.49
CA GLU A 86 7.68 14.55 -4.01
C GLU A 86 6.80 13.28 -3.86
N PRO A 87 7.07 12.21 -4.63
CA PRO A 87 6.26 10.99 -4.66
C PRO A 87 6.05 10.34 -3.29
N PHE A 88 7.05 10.41 -2.40
CA PHE A 88 6.94 9.86 -1.05
C PHE A 88 5.72 10.43 -0.30
N TYR A 89 5.58 11.74 -0.24
CA TYR A 89 4.48 12.38 0.48
C TYR A 89 3.13 12.11 -0.19
N GLN A 90 3.10 12.05 -1.52
CA GLN A 90 1.90 11.69 -2.27
C GLN A 90 1.45 10.26 -1.96
N ALA A 91 2.38 9.31 -1.89
CA ALA A 91 2.08 7.94 -1.49
C ALA A 91 1.56 7.88 -0.04
N LYS A 92 2.13 8.68 0.89
CA LYS A 92 1.64 8.75 2.28
C LYS A 92 0.25 9.39 2.39
N ARG A 93 -0.07 10.37 1.54
CA ARG A 93 -1.43 10.93 1.46
C ARG A 93 -2.46 9.88 1.06
N ALA A 94 -2.11 9.00 0.11
CA ALA A 94 -2.96 7.86 -0.24
C ALA A 94 -3.22 6.97 0.98
N THR A 95 -2.20 6.66 1.78
CA THR A 95 -2.33 5.90 3.03
C THR A 95 -3.27 6.58 4.04
N VAL A 96 -3.25 7.91 4.15
CA VAL A 96 -4.21 8.67 4.99
C VAL A 96 -5.65 8.45 4.50
N LEU A 97 -5.88 8.52 3.18
CA LEU A 97 -7.19 8.27 2.58
C LEU A 97 -7.68 6.83 2.81
N GLU A 98 -6.79 5.84 2.67
CA GLU A 98 -7.08 4.41 2.91
C GLU A 98 -7.53 4.15 4.34
N ARG A 99 -6.91 4.78 5.31
CA ARG A 99 -7.28 4.66 6.73
C ARG A 99 -8.70 5.15 7.00
N GLY A 100 -9.12 6.22 6.32
CA GLY A 100 -10.51 6.69 6.31
C GLY A 100 -11.44 5.80 5.48
N LYS A 101 -10.96 4.64 4.97
CA LYS A 101 -11.68 3.76 4.04
C LYS A 101 -12.15 4.46 2.77
N ARG A 102 -11.50 5.57 2.40
CA ARG A 102 -11.78 6.36 1.21
C ARG A 102 -10.96 5.84 0.01
N TYR A 103 -11.07 4.55 -0.28
CA TYR A 103 -10.24 3.86 -1.28
C TYR A 103 -10.43 4.41 -2.70
N GLU A 104 -11.67 4.75 -3.07
CA GLU A 104 -11.96 5.40 -4.36
C GLU A 104 -11.25 6.74 -4.47
N ALA A 105 -11.38 7.60 -3.45
CA ALA A 105 -10.71 8.89 -3.42
C ALA A 105 -9.18 8.76 -3.46
N SER A 106 -8.62 7.70 -2.84
CA SER A 106 -7.20 7.40 -2.94
C SER A 106 -6.78 7.05 -4.37
N LEU A 107 -7.56 6.24 -5.07
CA LEU A 107 -7.28 5.89 -6.48
C LEU A 107 -7.41 7.10 -7.41
N GLU A 108 -8.45 7.92 -7.24
CA GLU A 108 -8.64 9.15 -8.01
C GLU A 108 -7.49 10.13 -7.79
N PHE A 109 -7.03 10.27 -6.56
CA PHE A 109 -5.87 11.09 -6.20
C PHE A 109 -4.57 10.58 -6.84
N LEU A 110 -4.33 9.26 -6.82
CA LEU A 110 -3.08 8.67 -7.32
C LEU A 110 -3.00 8.58 -8.84
N LYS A 111 -4.12 8.48 -9.57
CA LYS A 111 -4.12 8.35 -11.05
C LYS A 111 -3.30 9.42 -11.79
N PRO A 112 -3.50 10.75 -11.56
CA PRO A 112 -2.70 11.77 -12.22
C PRO A 112 -1.22 11.69 -11.83
N ILE A 113 -0.92 11.31 -10.59
CA ILE A 113 0.45 11.18 -10.08
C ILE A 113 1.14 9.97 -10.73
N LEU A 114 0.43 8.86 -10.85
CA LEU A 114 0.91 7.66 -11.52
C LEU A 114 1.22 7.93 -13.01
N ASN A 115 0.40 8.72 -13.69
CA ASN A 115 0.68 9.14 -15.07
C ASN A 115 1.94 10.02 -15.17
N LYS A 116 2.20 10.85 -14.16
CA LYS A 116 3.40 11.70 -14.10
C LYS A 116 4.65 10.90 -13.74
N TYR A 117 4.52 9.88 -12.89
CA TYR A 117 5.62 9.05 -12.36
C TYR A 117 5.36 7.54 -12.58
N PRO A 118 5.25 7.07 -13.84
CA PRO A 118 4.76 5.72 -14.15
C PRO A 118 5.69 4.58 -13.72
N SER A 119 6.96 4.90 -13.38
CA SER A 119 7.96 3.93 -12.92
C SER A 119 8.32 4.13 -11.44
N ASN A 120 7.65 5.04 -10.72
CA ASN A 120 7.95 5.27 -9.32
C ASN A 120 7.34 4.16 -8.45
N LYS A 121 8.21 3.41 -7.76
CA LYS A 121 7.80 2.24 -6.96
C LYS A 121 6.89 2.58 -5.79
N GLU A 122 7.06 3.76 -5.18
CA GLU A 122 6.23 4.19 -4.04
C GLU A 122 4.81 4.50 -4.50
N ILE A 123 4.66 5.21 -5.63
CA ILE A 123 3.36 5.53 -6.22
C ILE A 123 2.67 4.27 -6.74
N ILE A 124 3.39 3.41 -7.46
CA ILE A 124 2.87 2.11 -7.93
C ILE A 124 2.42 1.27 -6.73
N GLY A 125 3.23 1.20 -5.67
CA GLY A 125 2.90 0.46 -4.45
C GLY A 125 1.64 0.99 -3.76
N ALA A 126 1.53 2.32 -3.61
CA ALA A 126 0.35 2.96 -3.03
C ALA A 126 -0.91 2.72 -3.90
N PHE A 127 -0.79 2.83 -5.23
CA PHE A 127 -1.89 2.55 -6.14
C PHE A 127 -2.34 1.09 -6.10
N SER A 128 -1.39 0.16 -6.04
CA SER A 128 -1.66 -1.27 -5.90
C SER A 128 -2.39 -1.59 -4.59
N GLN A 129 -1.94 -1.01 -3.48
CA GLN A 129 -2.56 -1.19 -2.16
C GLN A 129 -3.99 -0.62 -2.11
N SER A 130 -4.19 0.61 -2.60
CA SER A 130 -5.53 1.22 -2.68
C SER A 130 -6.47 0.40 -3.57
N SER A 131 -5.95 -0.14 -4.69
CA SER A 131 -6.71 -0.99 -5.62
C SER A 131 -7.14 -2.29 -4.94
N GLU A 132 -6.27 -2.91 -4.17
CA GLU A 132 -6.56 -4.12 -3.39
C GLU A 132 -7.68 -3.88 -2.38
N TYR A 133 -7.59 -2.83 -1.57
CA TYR A 133 -8.62 -2.47 -0.60
C TYR A 133 -9.95 -2.12 -1.27
N ARG A 134 -9.92 -1.38 -2.39
CA ARG A 134 -11.13 -1.05 -3.15
C ARG A 134 -11.78 -2.31 -3.72
N ALA A 135 -11.02 -3.22 -4.29
CA ALA A 135 -11.53 -4.47 -4.83
C ALA A 135 -12.18 -5.34 -3.73
N LEU A 136 -11.56 -5.44 -2.55
CA LEU A 136 -12.15 -6.15 -1.41
C LEU A 136 -13.45 -5.48 -0.91
N GLN A 137 -13.51 -4.15 -0.93
CA GLN A 137 -14.73 -3.40 -0.60
C GLN A 137 -15.87 -3.70 -1.61
N LEU A 138 -15.56 -3.66 -2.91
CA LEU A 138 -16.50 -3.97 -3.99
C LEU A 138 -16.95 -5.43 -3.95
N THR A 139 -16.06 -6.36 -3.62
CA THR A 139 -16.40 -7.78 -3.43
C THR A 139 -17.43 -7.97 -2.31
N LYS A 140 -17.26 -7.27 -1.19
CA LYS A 140 -18.24 -7.26 -0.09
C LYS A 140 -19.57 -6.64 -0.51
N ALA A 141 -19.54 -5.65 -1.39
CA ALA A 141 -20.71 -5.02 -1.98
C ALA A 141 -21.38 -5.87 -3.10
N LYS A 142 -20.82 -7.06 -3.39
CA LYS A 142 -21.29 -7.98 -4.45
C LYS A 142 -21.18 -7.39 -5.86
N ASP A 143 -20.16 -6.57 -6.10
CA ASP A 143 -19.81 -6.06 -7.43
C ASP A 143 -18.44 -6.62 -7.90
N PRO A 144 -18.39 -7.92 -8.28
CA PRO A 144 -17.14 -8.55 -8.71
C PRO A 144 -16.62 -7.97 -10.02
N LYS A 145 -17.50 -7.44 -10.87
CA LYS A 145 -17.09 -6.86 -12.16
C LYS A 145 -16.22 -5.62 -11.97
N GLN A 146 -16.67 -4.68 -11.13
CA GLN A 146 -15.88 -3.52 -10.80
C GLN A 146 -14.63 -3.88 -10.00
N ALA A 147 -14.72 -4.85 -9.06
CA ALA A 147 -13.58 -5.32 -8.30
C ALA A 147 -12.45 -5.85 -9.21
N LEU A 148 -12.80 -6.68 -10.20
CA LEU A 148 -11.83 -7.20 -11.18
C LEU A 148 -11.24 -6.08 -12.04
N ALA A 149 -12.05 -5.13 -12.52
CA ALA A 149 -11.58 -4.02 -13.33
C ALA A 149 -10.54 -3.14 -12.60
N VAL A 150 -10.76 -2.89 -11.30
CA VAL A 150 -9.80 -2.15 -10.46
C VAL A 150 -8.47 -2.91 -10.34
N LEU A 151 -8.52 -4.22 -10.09
CA LEU A 151 -7.31 -5.05 -9.98
C LEU A 151 -6.58 -5.20 -11.33
N ASP A 152 -7.31 -5.34 -12.43
CA ASP A 152 -6.72 -5.40 -13.78
C ASP A 152 -6.00 -4.11 -14.12
N THR A 153 -6.57 -2.96 -13.78
CA THR A 153 -5.91 -1.66 -13.95
C THR A 153 -4.61 -1.59 -13.14
N ALA A 154 -4.60 -2.03 -11.90
CA ALA A 154 -3.39 -2.03 -11.07
C ALA A 154 -2.31 -2.98 -11.61
N LEU A 155 -2.72 -4.14 -12.12
CA LEU A 155 -1.80 -5.12 -12.72
C LEU A 155 -1.15 -4.66 -14.04
N LEU A 156 -1.68 -3.62 -14.70
CA LEU A 156 -0.99 -2.99 -15.83
C LEU A 156 0.31 -2.30 -15.41
N TYR A 157 0.35 -1.74 -14.20
CA TYR A 157 1.52 -1.04 -13.65
C TYR A 157 2.44 -1.98 -12.85
N ASP A 158 1.88 -3.01 -12.21
CA ASP A 158 2.63 -3.99 -11.40
C ASP A 158 2.18 -5.42 -11.71
N SER A 159 2.52 -5.88 -12.92
CA SER A 159 2.07 -7.16 -13.47
C SER A 159 2.53 -8.39 -12.67
N GLN A 160 3.58 -8.25 -11.86
CA GLN A 160 4.11 -9.33 -11.04
C GLN A 160 3.65 -9.30 -9.58
N ASN A 161 2.80 -8.35 -9.20
CA ASN A 161 2.31 -8.20 -7.83
C ASN A 161 1.49 -9.43 -7.39
N LYS A 162 2.09 -10.21 -6.50
CA LYS A 162 1.49 -11.44 -5.98
C LYS A 162 0.23 -11.17 -5.14
N SER A 163 0.19 -10.06 -4.39
CA SER A 163 -0.95 -9.68 -3.56
C SER A 163 -2.17 -9.31 -4.41
N LEU A 164 -1.98 -8.50 -5.46
CA LEU A 164 -3.06 -8.17 -6.40
C LEU A 164 -3.61 -9.42 -7.10
N LYS A 165 -2.72 -10.33 -7.53
CA LYS A 165 -3.14 -11.61 -8.14
C LYS A 165 -3.93 -12.46 -7.15
N TYR A 166 -3.46 -12.57 -5.90
CA TYR A 166 -4.17 -13.28 -4.85
C TYR A 166 -5.56 -12.68 -4.59
N THR A 167 -5.64 -11.35 -4.43
CA THR A 167 -6.91 -10.64 -4.23
C THR A 167 -7.85 -10.84 -5.41
N LYS A 168 -7.34 -10.90 -6.66
CA LYS A 168 -8.14 -11.26 -7.83
C LYS A 168 -8.74 -12.67 -7.69
N GLY A 169 -7.96 -13.63 -7.19
CA GLY A 169 -8.45 -14.96 -6.85
C GLY A 169 -9.54 -14.94 -5.77
N VAL A 170 -9.42 -14.11 -4.75
CA VAL A 170 -10.46 -13.93 -3.71
C VAL A 170 -11.76 -13.40 -4.31
N VAL A 171 -11.68 -12.45 -5.27
CA VAL A 171 -12.87 -11.95 -5.98
C VAL A 171 -13.56 -13.05 -6.77
N TYR A 172 -12.80 -13.87 -7.51
CA TYR A 172 -13.35 -15.01 -8.25
C TYR A 172 -14.00 -16.06 -7.34
N GLU A 173 -13.37 -16.33 -6.19
CA GLU A 173 -13.93 -17.26 -5.20
C GLU A 173 -15.26 -16.76 -4.64
N ALA A 174 -15.32 -15.48 -4.26
CA ALA A 174 -16.57 -14.85 -3.78
C ALA A 174 -17.69 -14.90 -4.83
N ASN A 175 -17.32 -14.91 -6.12
CA ASN A 175 -18.22 -15.04 -7.26
C ASN A 175 -18.44 -16.52 -7.71
N ARG A 176 -18.03 -17.49 -6.90
CA ARG A 176 -18.19 -18.95 -7.12
C ARG A 176 -17.50 -19.47 -8.38
N GLN A 177 -16.45 -18.80 -8.87
CA GLN A 177 -15.63 -19.20 -10.03
C GLN A 177 -14.37 -19.90 -9.53
N ALA A 178 -14.51 -21.18 -9.12
CA ALA A 178 -13.47 -21.95 -8.44
C ALA A 178 -12.19 -22.12 -9.29
N ASP A 179 -12.32 -22.29 -10.60
CA ASP A 179 -11.20 -22.48 -11.53
C ASP A 179 -10.29 -21.26 -11.57
N SER A 180 -10.90 -20.09 -11.78
CA SER A 180 -10.19 -18.81 -11.77
C SER A 180 -9.61 -18.50 -10.39
N ALA A 181 -10.36 -18.78 -9.32
CA ALA A 181 -9.91 -18.60 -7.95
C ALA A 181 -8.64 -19.44 -7.68
N TYR A 182 -8.68 -20.72 -8.00
CA TYR A 182 -7.51 -21.60 -7.85
C TYR A 182 -6.32 -21.13 -8.68
N TYR A 183 -6.53 -20.75 -9.94
CA TYR A 183 -5.48 -20.27 -10.83
C TYR A 183 -4.73 -19.09 -10.24
N TYR A 184 -5.43 -18.09 -9.71
CA TYR A 184 -4.82 -16.89 -9.16
C TYR A 184 -4.24 -17.08 -7.76
N GLN A 185 -4.82 -17.96 -6.92
CA GLN A 185 -4.39 -18.14 -5.53
C GLN A 185 -3.23 -19.14 -5.39
N LYS A 186 -3.08 -20.13 -6.28
CA LYS A 186 -2.07 -21.19 -6.13
C LYS A 186 -0.62 -20.71 -6.06
N PHE A 187 -0.32 -19.52 -6.56
CA PHE A 187 1.02 -18.94 -6.54
C PHE A 187 1.27 -17.99 -5.35
N TYR A 188 0.28 -17.81 -4.50
CA TYR A 188 0.46 -17.03 -3.29
C TYR A 188 1.35 -17.81 -2.31
N GLU A 189 2.27 -17.10 -1.68
CA GLU A 189 3.18 -17.62 -0.67
C GLU A 189 2.74 -17.15 0.71
N PRO A 190 1.93 -17.95 1.44
CA PRO A 190 1.48 -17.59 2.77
C PRO A 190 2.63 -17.65 3.79
N SER A 191 2.50 -16.95 4.91
CA SER A 191 3.41 -17.10 6.03
C SER A 191 3.45 -18.56 6.53
N ILE A 192 4.53 -18.95 7.23
CA ILE A 192 4.68 -20.31 7.78
C ILE A 192 3.48 -20.69 8.67
N MET A 193 2.94 -19.73 9.43
CA MET A 193 1.79 -19.97 10.32
C MET A 193 0.49 -20.24 9.56
N GLU A 194 0.33 -19.66 8.36
CA GLU A 194 -0.88 -19.78 7.53
C GLU A 194 -0.79 -20.94 6.54
N TYR A 195 0.39 -21.50 6.32
CA TYR A 195 0.67 -22.48 5.27
C TYR A 195 -0.31 -23.66 5.28
N ARG A 196 -0.55 -24.29 6.43
CA ARG A 196 -1.43 -25.48 6.53
C ARG A 196 -2.90 -25.13 6.24
N SER A 197 -3.38 -23.97 6.68
CA SER A 197 -4.75 -23.53 6.40
C SER A 197 -4.92 -23.14 4.94
N PHE A 198 -3.92 -22.50 4.36
CA PHE A 198 -3.88 -22.15 2.96
C PHE A 198 -3.86 -23.38 2.03
N GLN A 199 -3.04 -24.40 2.35
CA GLN A 199 -3.02 -25.65 1.58
C GLN A 199 -4.36 -26.40 1.64
N ARG A 200 -5.04 -26.40 2.79
CA ARG A 200 -6.40 -26.97 2.89
C ARG A 200 -7.40 -26.20 2.05
N HIS A 201 -7.30 -24.87 2.05
CA HIS A 201 -8.13 -24.00 1.25
C HIS A 201 -7.93 -24.26 -0.27
N LEU A 202 -6.70 -24.29 -0.75
CA LEU A 202 -6.37 -24.63 -2.15
C LEU A 202 -6.88 -26.02 -2.54
N SER A 203 -6.77 -27.02 -1.65
CA SER A 203 -7.29 -28.36 -1.88
C SER A 203 -8.81 -28.36 -2.02
N GLY A 204 -9.50 -27.52 -1.23
CA GLY A 204 -10.95 -27.31 -1.35
C GLY A 204 -11.35 -26.70 -2.69
N LEU A 205 -10.65 -25.66 -3.13
CA LEU A 205 -10.88 -25.04 -4.44
C LEU A 205 -10.65 -26.03 -5.60
N ARG A 206 -9.56 -26.79 -5.52
CA ARG A 206 -9.26 -27.84 -6.52
C ARG A 206 -10.35 -28.91 -6.55
N SER A 207 -10.88 -29.32 -5.40
CA SER A 207 -11.98 -30.28 -5.34
C SER A 207 -13.26 -29.74 -5.98
N MET A 208 -13.59 -28.47 -5.76
CA MET A 208 -14.74 -27.81 -6.41
C MET A 208 -14.54 -27.72 -7.93
N MET A 209 -13.36 -27.35 -8.38
CA MET A 209 -12.98 -27.31 -9.80
C MET A 209 -13.21 -28.68 -10.46
N LEU A 210 -12.69 -29.77 -9.88
CA LEU A 210 -12.86 -31.13 -10.42
C LEU A 210 -14.34 -31.55 -10.46
N LYS A 211 -15.14 -31.17 -9.47
CA LYS A 211 -16.59 -31.44 -9.49
C LYS A 211 -17.28 -30.69 -10.62
N ASN A 212 -16.89 -29.45 -10.89
CA ASN A 212 -17.42 -28.66 -12.00
C ASN A 212 -17.05 -29.30 -13.36
N GLU A 213 -15.80 -29.74 -13.53
CA GLU A 213 -15.37 -30.45 -14.74
C GLU A 213 -16.18 -31.74 -14.97
N ILE A 214 -16.35 -32.54 -13.93
CA ILE A 214 -17.15 -33.80 -14.03
C ILE A 214 -18.60 -33.47 -14.39
N ALA A 215 -19.19 -32.43 -13.75
CA ALA A 215 -20.55 -32.02 -14.06
C ALA A 215 -20.70 -31.54 -15.50
N LEU A 216 -19.76 -30.71 -15.99
CA LEU A 216 -19.75 -30.22 -17.37
C LEU A 216 -19.59 -31.37 -18.36
N THR A 217 -18.68 -32.32 -18.09
CA THR A 217 -18.50 -33.52 -18.94
C THR A 217 -19.76 -34.33 -19.00
N TYR A 218 -20.41 -34.56 -17.88
CA TYR A 218 -21.72 -35.25 -17.81
C TYR A 218 -22.80 -34.54 -18.62
N LEU A 219 -22.92 -33.21 -18.47
CA LEU A 219 -23.91 -32.40 -19.19
C LEU A 219 -23.65 -32.43 -20.71
N ARG A 220 -22.41 -32.26 -21.15
CA ARG A 220 -22.01 -32.38 -22.56
C ARG A 220 -22.34 -33.73 -23.15
N ALA A 221 -22.06 -34.80 -22.40
CA ALA A 221 -22.39 -36.16 -22.85
C ALA A 221 -23.91 -36.42 -22.97
N ARG A 222 -24.71 -35.73 -22.17
CA ARG A 222 -26.17 -35.92 -22.10
C ARG A 222 -26.96 -35.03 -23.06
N TYR A 223 -26.52 -33.79 -23.27
CA TYR A 223 -27.29 -32.76 -23.98
C TYR A 223 -26.61 -32.23 -25.24
N GLY A 224 -25.36 -32.65 -25.54
CA GLY A 224 -24.55 -32.13 -26.65
C GLY A 224 -23.78 -30.86 -26.28
N GLU A 225 -22.83 -30.45 -27.16
CA GLU A 225 -22.01 -29.27 -26.92
C GLU A 225 -22.72 -27.93 -27.23
N GLU A 226 -23.82 -27.97 -28.00
CA GLU A 226 -24.54 -26.79 -28.46
C GLU A 226 -25.58 -26.23 -27.44
N ASP A 227 -25.93 -27.02 -26.40
CA ASP A 227 -26.95 -26.70 -25.43
C ASP A 227 -26.39 -26.30 -24.02
N ILE A 228 -25.07 -26.02 -23.90
CA ILE A 228 -24.38 -25.65 -22.66
C ILE A 228 -23.57 -24.37 -22.86
#